data_04c91a81562aa4f401e686de150cfa3c
#
_entry.id   04c91a81562aa4f401e686de150cfa3c
#
_cell.length_a   1.000
_cell.length_b   1.000
_cell.length_c   1.000
_cell.angle_alpha   90.00
_cell.angle_beta   90.00
_cell.angle_gamma   90.00
#
_symmetry.space_group_name_H-M   'P 1'
#
loop_
_entity.id
_entity.type
_entity.pdbx_description
1 polymer ?
#
loop_
_entity_poly.entity_id
_entity_poly.type
_entity_poly.pdbx_seq_one_letter_code
_entity_poly.pdbx_strand_id
1 'polypeptide(L)'
;MILQALYEYYQRKAADPGSTIAPHGLEWKEIPYLILIDKKGNFLELQDTTEGVGKQKRAKKYLVVKSKGRTGSNSWQTANVFWDHFGYVLAQPKNTDDKRMPKALDDAAKQNKTFVQEVRRLAEMYPSNEEIQAVAKFYDNPDNLQRIKMDPLWEECIKKDGTNISFKVAGNNTIVAANPDVTSSIEDCSDKDEPTGICLITGKKAPIAILNSAIAIPGGKSGAKLVGFQKKSGYDSYYKEQGMNAPISKEAEAAYTTALNSLLGKDSSNKYRLHDTSVVFWSQKPTKLEQCFCFIFTSPPKDDPDKNTEVIRDFLKSPFSGVLNDEDKTPFYVLGLSPNAARISVRFWRQGTVGEFASHIRQHFKDLEIIKSKNQRAYFSLFNLLTQVASLNKMENLPPSLASDLSQSIWDNQPYPTTLQMQCLIRIKADRNITSIRAAILKAYLNRKFRNHNNPPKEIQMALDLENKNQAYLCGRLFAILEKIQSDAIPGANSTIKERYYGAASTTPTTVFGRLLSLSRHHLAKFDTGKSVYYEKLLQSVITNLDSNGLPKYLSMDDQSRFAIGYYHQREDLYKTTTDKEKN
;
A
#
# COMPACT_ATOMS: atom_id res chain seq x y z
N MET A 1 -4.05 20.37 6.55
CA MET A 1 -5.28 19.75 5.99
C MET A 1 -4.90 18.80 4.86
N ILE A 2 -5.71 17.71 4.59
CA ILE A 2 -5.40 16.69 3.56
C ILE A 2 -5.11 17.32 2.19
N LEU A 3 -6.01 18.17 1.71
CA LEU A 3 -5.90 18.78 0.38
C LEU A 3 -4.69 19.71 0.26
N GLN A 4 -4.37 20.44 1.30
CA GLN A 4 -3.18 21.30 1.34
C GLN A 4 -1.89 20.46 1.31
N ALA A 5 -1.81 19.39 2.10
CA ALA A 5 -0.65 18.50 2.10
C ALA A 5 -0.44 17.80 0.74
N LEU A 6 -1.53 17.46 0.03
CA LEU A 6 -1.46 16.93 -1.34
C LEU A 6 -1.05 17.99 -2.35
N TYR A 7 -1.51 19.24 -2.20
CA TYR A 7 -1.11 20.38 -3.02
C TYR A 7 0.40 20.66 -2.87
N GLU A 8 0.92 20.68 -1.63
CA GLU A 8 2.35 20.85 -1.34
C GLU A 8 3.18 19.68 -1.91
N TYR A 9 2.69 18.45 -1.82
CA TYR A 9 3.32 17.28 -2.45
C TYR A 9 3.39 17.43 -3.99
N TYR A 10 2.30 17.90 -4.62
CA TYR A 10 2.29 18.18 -6.05
C TYR A 10 3.37 19.19 -6.41
N GLN A 11 3.45 20.33 -5.69
CA GLN A 11 4.44 21.38 -5.95
C GLN A 11 5.87 20.83 -5.82
N ARG A 12 6.14 20.02 -4.77
CA ARG A 12 7.44 19.36 -4.61
C ARG A 12 7.79 18.49 -5.80
N LYS A 13 6.85 17.67 -6.26
CA LYS A 13 7.07 16.73 -7.36
C LYS A 13 7.12 17.42 -8.72
N ALA A 14 6.35 18.46 -8.93
CA ALA A 14 6.38 19.25 -10.17
C ALA A 14 7.71 20.02 -10.33
N ALA A 15 8.37 20.37 -9.23
CA ALA A 15 9.70 20.99 -9.24
C ALA A 15 10.86 20.00 -9.45
N ASP A 16 10.61 18.67 -9.36
CA ASP A 16 11.62 17.63 -9.52
C ASP A 16 11.72 17.21 -11.00
N PRO A 17 12.86 17.45 -11.70
CA PRO A 17 13.03 17.09 -13.11
C PRO A 17 12.88 15.59 -13.40
N GLY A 18 13.08 14.73 -12.40
CA GLY A 18 12.90 13.27 -12.50
C GLY A 18 11.47 12.79 -12.21
N SER A 19 10.53 13.70 -11.94
CA SER A 19 9.18 13.36 -11.55
C SER A 19 8.34 12.87 -12.72
N THR A 20 7.50 11.86 -12.46
CA THR A 20 6.45 11.40 -13.39
C THR A 20 5.13 12.15 -13.20
N ILE A 21 5.06 13.15 -12.33
CA ILE A 21 3.87 13.99 -12.15
C ILE A 21 3.77 14.98 -13.32
N ALA A 22 2.61 14.98 -13.97
CA ALA A 22 2.36 15.91 -15.06
C ALA A 22 2.19 17.35 -14.54
N PRO A 23 2.76 18.37 -15.22
CA PRO A 23 2.49 19.78 -14.97
C PRO A 23 1.00 20.12 -15.05
N HIS A 24 0.62 21.30 -14.53
CA HIS A 24 -0.77 21.78 -14.61
C HIS A 24 -1.30 21.76 -16.06
N GLY A 25 -2.52 21.24 -16.24
CA GLY A 25 -3.15 21.14 -17.54
C GLY A 25 -2.65 19.99 -18.45
N LEU A 26 -1.62 19.25 -18.04
CA LEU A 26 -1.08 18.09 -18.76
C LEU A 26 -1.39 16.78 -18.05
N GLU A 27 -1.30 15.66 -18.78
CA GLU A 27 -1.35 14.30 -18.21
C GLU A 27 -0.40 13.35 -18.95
N TRP A 28 0.13 12.34 -18.25
CA TRP A 28 0.83 11.22 -18.86
C TRP A 28 -0.18 10.21 -19.38
N LYS A 29 -0.26 10.07 -20.73
CA LYS A 29 -1.22 9.20 -21.41
C LYS A 29 -0.55 8.08 -22.16
N GLU A 30 -1.04 6.84 -21.96
CA GLU A 30 -0.65 5.70 -22.78
C GLU A 30 -1.26 5.85 -24.17
N ILE A 31 -0.42 5.88 -25.23
CA ILE A 31 -0.82 5.98 -26.62
C ILE A 31 -0.21 4.81 -27.38
N PRO A 32 -0.97 3.71 -27.55
CA PRO A 32 -0.48 2.49 -28.17
C PRO A 32 -0.04 2.63 -29.62
N TYR A 33 -0.70 3.47 -30.39
CA TYR A 33 -0.43 3.58 -31.82
C TYR A 33 -0.17 5.02 -32.23
N LEU A 34 0.78 5.20 -33.15
CA LEU A 34 1.12 6.49 -33.76
C LEU A 34 0.93 6.41 -35.26
N ILE A 35 0.32 7.46 -35.84
CA ILE A 35 0.23 7.69 -37.28
C ILE A 35 1.50 8.45 -37.67
N LEU A 36 2.43 7.79 -38.35
CA LEU A 36 3.62 8.43 -38.89
C LEU A 36 3.25 9.12 -40.20
N ILE A 37 3.53 10.43 -40.29
CA ILE A 37 3.30 11.26 -41.45
C ILE A 37 4.57 12.00 -41.89
N ASP A 38 4.67 12.38 -43.14
CA ASP A 38 5.71 13.28 -43.61
C ASP A 38 5.36 14.76 -43.33
N LYS A 39 6.26 15.70 -43.58
CA LYS A 39 6.03 17.14 -43.41
C LYS A 39 4.95 17.70 -44.35
N LYS A 40 4.56 16.97 -45.40
CA LYS A 40 3.50 17.33 -46.31
C LYS A 40 2.12 16.78 -45.89
N GLY A 41 2.08 16.00 -44.78
CA GLY A 41 0.87 15.38 -44.26
C GLY A 41 0.51 14.05 -44.92
N ASN A 42 1.40 13.42 -45.69
CA ASN A 42 1.11 12.11 -46.27
C ASN A 42 1.35 11.01 -45.25
N PHE A 43 0.47 10.04 -45.17
CA PHE A 43 0.63 8.84 -44.35
C PHE A 43 1.80 7.98 -44.81
N LEU A 44 2.64 7.54 -43.86
CA LEU A 44 3.75 6.66 -44.12
C LEU A 44 3.50 5.25 -43.57
N GLU A 45 3.25 5.11 -42.27
CA GLU A 45 2.99 3.83 -41.59
C GLU A 45 2.30 4.04 -40.23
N LEU A 46 1.71 2.96 -39.67
CA LEU A 46 1.32 2.89 -38.27
C LEU A 46 2.50 2.35 -37.43
N GLN A 47 2.74 2.94 -36.26
CA GLN A 47 3.76 2.49 -35.32
C GLN A 47 3.13 1.98 -34.03
N ASP A 48 3.44 0.75 -33.61
CA ASP A 48 3.12 0.22 -32.28
C ASP A 48 4.15 0.72 -31.27
N THR A 49 3.70 1.39 -30.22
CA THR A 49 4.54 1.90 -29.13
C THR A 49 4.59 0.95 -27.95
N THR A 50 3.97 -0.22 -28.03
CA THR A 50 3.86 -1.15 -26.90
C THR A 50 5.16 -1.91 -26.69
N GLU A 51 5.61 -1.97 -25.44
CA GLU A 51 6.80 -2.69 -24.99
C GLU A 51 6.41 -3.82 -24.03
N GLY A 52 7.21 -4.90 -24.00
CA GLY A 52 6.99 -6.06 -23.16
C GLY A 52 6.28 -7.25 -23.85
N VAL A 53 6.14 -8.38 -23.15
CA VAL A 53 5.57 -9.61 -23.68
C VAL A 53 4.37 -10.06 -22.85
N GLY A 54 3.31 -10.53 -23.52
CA GLY A 54 2.11 -11.09 -22.90
C GLY A 54 1.36 -10.11 -21.98
N LYS A 55 1.10 -10.48 -20.73
CA LYS A 55 0.36 -9.65 -19.76
C LYS A 55 1.13 -8.40 -19.29
N GLN A 56 2.41 -8.29 -19.61
CA GLN A 56 3.26 -7.15 -19.26
C GLN A 56 3.38 -6.14 -20.41
N LYS A 57 2.74 -6.37 -21.55
CA LYS A 57 2.72 -5.44 -22.70
C LYS A 57 2.07 -4.12 -22.28
N ARG A 58 2.81 -3.00 -22.34
CA ARG A 58 2.37 -1.63 -21.98
C ARG A 58 2.70 -0.66 -23.09
N ALA A 59 1.78 0.24 -23.38
CA ALA A 59 2.03 1.32 -24.32
C ALA A 59 2.92 2.41 -23.70
N LYS A 60 3.72 3.04 -24.53
CA LYS A 60 4.54 4.18 -24.14
C LYS A 60 3.66 5.33 -23.66
N LYS A 61 4.08 6.00 -22.58
CA LYS A 61 3.40 7.18 -22.04
C LYS A 61 3.98 8.46 -22.64
N TYR A 62 3.09 9.36 -22.98
CA TYR A 62 3.46 10.69 -23.49
C TYR A 62 2.79 11.77 -22.63
N LEU A 63 3.51 12.88 -22.44
CA LEU A 63 2.98 14.05 -21.74
C LEU A 63 2.15 14.84 -22.75
N VAL A 64 0.83 14.90 -22.53
CA VAL A 64 -0.13 15.52 -23.45
C VAL A 64 -1.09 16.43 -22.71
N VAL A 65 -1.79 17.28 -23.43
CA VAL A 65 -2.87 18.11 -22.85
C VAL A 65 -3.91 17.21 -22.19
N LYS A 66 -4.25 17.53 -20.92
CA LYS A 66 -5.18 16.75 -20.10
C LYS A 66 -6.53 16.59 -20.81
N SER A 67 -7.05 15.37 -20.84
CA SER A 67 -8.34 15.06 -21.43
C SER A 67 -9.46 15.84 -20.76
N LYS A 68 -10.34 16.43 -21.55
CA LYS A 68 -11.57 17.07 -21.09
C LYS A 68 -12.60 15.99 -20.73
N GLY A 69 -13.27 16.14 -19.57
CA GLY A 69 -14.30 15.20 -19.14
C GLY A 69 -15.46 15.13 -20.16
N ARG A 70 -15.83 13.91 -20.54
CA ARG A 70 -16.92 13.63 -21.49
C ARG A 70 -18.05 12.89 -20.78
N THR A 71 -19.26 13.44 -20.78
CA THR A 71 -20.42 12.82 -20.14
C THR A 71 -21.66 12.98 -20.98
N GLY A 72 -22.51 11.95 -21.02
CA GLY A 72 -23.82 11.99 -21.68
C GLY A 72 -23.78 11.86 -23.21
N SER A 73 -24.92 12.14 -23.85
CA SER A 73 -25.14 11.98 -25.29
C SER A 73 -24.33 12.94 -26.16
N ASN A 74 -23.85 14.05 -25.60
CA ASN A 74 -23.12 15.09 -26.32
C ASN A 74 -21.59 14.95 -26.17
N SER A 75 -21.10 13.79 -25.75
CA SER A 75 -19.66 13.52 -25.55
C SER A 75 -18.82 13.77 -26.82
N TRP A 76 -19.41 13.62 -28.01
CA TRP A 76 -18.76 13.85 -29.29
C TRP A 76 -18.33 15.31 -29.53
N GLN A 77 -18.93 16.29 -28.83
CA GLN A 77 -18.60 17.72 -28.96
C GLN A 77 -17.24 18.10 -28.34
N THR A 78 -16.58 17.18 -27.67
CA THR A 78 -15.30 17.44 -26.98
C THR A 78 -14.22 16.49 -27.49
N ALA A 79 -13.23 17.02 -28.22
CA ALA A 79 -12.04 16.28 -28.66
C ALA A 79 -10.82 16.59 -27.78
N ASN A 80 -9.90 15.64 -27.66
CA ASN A 80 -8.59 15.89 -27.09
C ASN A 80 -7.65 16.50 -28.14
N VAL A 81 -6.57 17.11 -27.68
CA VAL A 81 -5.66 17.88 -28.53
C VAL A 81 -4.60 16.97 -29.14
N PHE A 82 -4.66 16.74 -30.45
CA PHE A 82 -3.76 15.89 -31.26
C PHE A 82 -3.64 14.43 -30.81
N TRP A 83 -4.52 13.97 -29.91
CA TRP A 83 -4.61 12.55 -29.54
C TRP A 83 -6.05 12.21 -29.12
N ASP A 84 -6.53 11.05 -29.47
CA ASP A 84 -7.83 10.53 -29.03
C ASP A 84 -7.98 9.06 -29.44
N HIS A 85 -9.11 8.43 -29.16
CA HIS A 85 -9.38 7.11 -29.72
C HIS A 85 -9.75 7.18 -31.21
N PHE A 86 -9.64 6.04 -31.89
CA PHE A 86 -9.77 5.94 -33.35
C PHE A 86 -11.07 6.53 -33.91
N GLY A 87 -12.16 6.60 -33.13
CA GLY A 87 -13.41 7.25 -33.57
C GLY A 87 -13.23 8.75 -33.82
N TYR A 88 -12.47 9.45 -32.98
CA TYR A 88 -12.15 10.86 -33.17
C TYR A 88 -11.07 11.08 -34.25
N VAL A 89 -10.00 10.28 -34.18
CA VAL A 89 -8.86 10.51 -35.07
C VAL A 89 -9.13 10.03 -36.50
N LEU A 90 -9.80 8.90 -36.70
CA LEU A 90 -9.93 8.22 -38.00
C LEU A 90 -11.36 7.98 -38.46
N ALA A 91 -12.38 8.55 -37.80
CA ALA A 91 -13.78 8.28 -38.05
C ALA A 91 -14.15 6.77 -38.03
N GLN A 92 -13.35 5.93 -37.33
CA GLN A 92 -13.60 4.50 -37.26
C GLN A 92 -14.65 4.21 -36.17
N PRO A 93 -15.78 3.55 -36.50
CA PRO A 93 -16.80 3.20 -35.52
C PRO A 93 -16.28 2.15 -34.54
N LYS A 94 -16.89 2.10 -33.36
CA LYS A 94 -16.65 1.02 -32.38
C LYS A 94 -17.18 -0.31 -32.93
N ASN A 95 -16.54 -1.38 -32.53
CA ASN A 95 -17.03 -2.73 -32.82
C ASN A 95 -18.38 -2.97 -32.13
N THR A 96 -19.42 -3.24 -32.89
CA THR A 96 -20.76 -3.45 -32.38
C THR A 96 -21.58 -4.34 -33.29
N ASP A 97 -22.78 -4.76 -32.86
CA ASP A 97 -23.69 -5.55 -33.66
C ASP A 97 -24.30 -4.72 -34.84
N ASP A 98 -24.81 -5.39 -35.86
CA ASP A 98 -25.34 -4.75 -37.07
C ASP A 98 -26.46 -3.77 -36.78
N LYS A 99 -27.26 -3.98 -35.71
CA LYS A 99 -28.37 -3.08 -35.35
C LYS A 99 -27.89 -1.74 -34.81
N ARG A 100 -26.72 -1.70 -34.18
CA ARG A 100 -26.13 -0.49 -33.59
C ARG A 100 -25.10 0.16 -34.50
N MET A 101 -24.65 -0.52 -35.54
CA MET A 101 -23.63 -0.04 -36.47
C MET A 101 -23.97 1.32 -37.10
N PRO A 102 -25.23 1.60 -37.57
CA PRO A 102 -25.56 2.91 -38.13
C PRO A 102 -25.36 4.07 -37.17
N LYS A 103 -25.67 3.84 -35.87
CA LYS A 103 -25.45 4.85 -34.83
C LYS A 103 -23.96 5.01 -34.53
N ALA A 104 -23.20 3.92 -34.49
CA ALA A 104 -21.76 3.96 -34.25
C ALA A 104 -21.00 4.72 -35.37
N LEU A 105 -21.45 4.59 -36.61
CA LEU A 105 -20.93 5.35 -37.76
C LEU A 105 -21.23 6.85 -37.65
N ASP A 106 -22.47 7.21 -37.30
CA ASP A 106 -22.87 8.61 -37.09
C ASP A 106 -22.08 9.25 -35.93
N ASP A 107 -21.96 8.53 -34.82
CA ASP A 107 -21.18 8.98 -33.66
C ASP A 107 -19.69 9.20 -34.04
N ALA A 108 -19.08 8.26 -34.77
CA ALA A 108 -17.68 8.36 -35.20
C ALA A 108 -17.46 9.52 -36.18
N ALA A 109 -18.40 9.76 -37.10
CA ALA A 109 -18.36 10.90 -38.04
C ALA A 109 -18.43 12.25 -37.29
N LYS A 110 -19.33 12.38 -36.30
CA LYS A 110 -19.43 13.59 -35.45
C LYS A 110 -18.16 13.79 -34.60
N GLN A 111 -17.64 12.75 -34.03
CA GLN A 111 -16.39 12.77 -33.25
C GLN A 111 -15.23 13.26 -34.10
N ASN A 112 -15.04 12.69 -35.28
CA ASN A 112 -13.96 13.07 -36.18
C ASN A 112 -14.08 14.52 -36.64
N LYS A 113 -15.29 14.96 -36.99
CA LYS A 113 -15.54 16.36 -37.34
C LYS A 113 -15.07 17.32 -36.24
N THR A 114 -15.40 17.03 -34.99
CA THR A 114 -14.96 17.85 -33.85
C THR A 114 -13.45 17.84 -33.69
N PHE A 115 -12.81 16.68 -33.83
CA PHE A 115 -11.36 16.55 -33.75
C PHE A 115 -10.63 17.33 -34.83
N VAL A 116 -11.06 17.21 -36.08
CA VAL A 116 -10.51 17.95 -37.24
C VAL A 116 -10.68 19.46 -37.08
N GLN A 117 -11.83 19.91 -36.55
CA GLN A 117 -12.04 21.33 -36.25
C GLN A 117 -11.01 21.84 -35.22
N GLU A 118 -10.72 21.08 -34.18
CA GLU A 118 -9.72 21.47 -33.18
C GLU A 118 -8.30 21.46 -33.76
N VAL A 119 -7.95 20.49 -34.62
CA VAL A 119 -6.69 20.49 -35.37
C VAL A 119 -6.52 21.74 -36.22
N ARG A 120 -7.57 22.14 -36.99
CA ARG A 120 -7.54 23.33 -37.84
C ARG A 120 -7.42 24.61 -37.02
N ARG A 121 -8.16 24.73 -35.92
CA ARG A 121 -8.06 25.88 -35.00
C ARG A 121 -6.62 26.08 -34.51
N LEU A 122 -5.93 24.98 -34.10
CA LEU A 122 -4.54 25.06 -33.66
C LEU A 122 -3.58 25.34 -34.82
N ALA A 123 -3.85 24.84 -36.01
CA ALA A 123 -3.05 25.16 -37.19
C ALA A 123 -3.12 26.66 -37.56
N GLU A 124 -4.28 27.28 -37.37
CA GLU A 124 -4.47 28.75 -37.54
C GLU A 124 -3.72 29.55 -36.46
N MET A 125 -3.71 29.06 -35.20
CA MET A 125 -2.98 29.69 -34.08
C MET A 125 -1.45 29.60 -34.22
N TYR A 126 -0.96 28.51 -34.79
CA TYR A 126 0.47 28.24 -34.93
C TYR A 126 0.88 28.01 -36.40
N PRO A 127 0.79 29.03 -37.28
CA PRO A 127 1.04 28.87 -38.71
C PRO A 127 2.49 28.52 -39.05
N SER A 128 3.45 28.83 -38.17
CA SER A 128 4.88 28.52 -38.35
C SER A 128 5.29 27.15 -37.83
N ASN A 129 4.43 26.42 -37.12
CA ASN A 129 4.76 25.11 -36.58
C ASN A 129 4.53 24.01 -37.63
N GLU A 130 5.63 23.49 -38.20
CA GLU A 130 5.58 22.49 -39.27
C GLU A 130 4.84 21.20 -38.86
N GLU A 131 4.91 20.78 -37.61
CA GLU A 131 4.26 19.54 -37.14
C GLU A 131 2.74 19.69 -37.08
N ILE A 132 2.26 20.79 -36.52
CA ILE A 132 0.84 21.12 -36.47
C ILE A 132 0.26 21.26 -37.88
N GLN A 133 0.99 21.94 -38.76
CA GLN A 133 0.58 22.11 -40.18
C GLN A 133 0.56 20.77 -40.93
N ALA A 134 1.49 19.84 -40.63
CA ALA A 134 1.50 18.53 -41.26
C ALA A 134 0.26 17.71 -40.89
N VAL A 135 -0.21 17.78 -39.63
CA VAL A 135 -1.46 17.09 -39.20
C VAL A 135 -2.68 17.73 -39.86
N ALA A 136 -2.74 19.05 -40.00
CA ALA A 136 -3.85 19.70 -40.73
C ALA A 136 -3.91 19.22 -42.19
N LYS A 137 -2.79 19.21 -42.91
CA LYS A 137 -2.68 18.71 -44.29
C LYS A 137 -3.02 17.22 -44.42
N PHE A 138 -2.76 16.41 -43.40
CA PHE A 138 -3.14 15.00 -43.38
C PHE A 138 -4.65 14.81 -43.63
N TYR A 139 -5.50 15.66 -43.03
CA TYR A 139 -6.94 15.59 -43.18
C TYR A 139 -7.45 16.22 -44.52
N ASP A 140 -6.61 16.96 -45.22
CA ASP A 140 -6.94 17.50 -46.56
C ASP A 140 -6.72 16.45 -47.66
N ASN A 141 -5.98 15.36 -47.37
CA ASN A 141 -5.75 14.27 -48.31
C ASN A 141 -6.64 13.05 -48.01
N PRO A 142 -7.72 12.80 -48.77
CA PRO A 142 -8.65 11.70 -48.53
C PRO A 142 -7.99 10.29 -48.67
N ASP A 143 -6.91 10.17 -49.45
CA ASP A 143 -6.22 8.89 -49.65
C ASP A 143 -5.52 8.37 -48.38
N ASN A 144 -5.19 9.27 -47.47
CA ASN A 144 -4.52 8.88 -46.22
C ASN A 144 -5.35 7.87 -45.41
N LEU A 145 -6.64 8.08 -45.26
CA LEU A 145 -7.55 7.20 -44.53
C LEU A 145 -7.66 5.80 -45.17
N GLN A 146 -7.61 5.74 -46.51
CA GLN A 146 -7.61 4.46 -47.24
C GLN A 146 -6.28 3.72 -47.01
N ARG A 147 -5.16 4.45 -47.12
CA ARG A 147 -3.82 3.89 -46.92
C ARG A 147 -3.60 3.34 -45.48
N ILE A 148 -4.12 4.03 -44.47
CA ILE A 148 -4.08 3.53 -43.09
C ILE A 148 -4.79 2.18 -42.92
N LYS A 149 -5.95 2.01 -43.56
CA LYS A 149 -6.72 0.77 -43.50
C LYS A 149 -6.02 -0.41 -44.20
N MET A 150 -5.03 -0.16 -45.03
CA MET A 150 -4.21 -1.17 -45.69
C MET A 150 -2.92 -1.47 -44.91
N ASP A 151 -2.65 -0.75 -43.81
CA ASP A 151 -1.46 -0.96 -42.97
C ASP A 151 -1.58 -2.31 -42.21
N PRO A 152 -0.51 -3.09 -42.12
CA PRO A 152 -0.51 -4.38 -41.40
C PRO A 152 -0.95 -4.31 -39.94
N LEU A 153 -0.75 -3.15 -39.26
CA LEU A 153 -1.13 -2.96 -37.87
C LEU A 153 -2.58 -2.49 -37.69
N TRP A 154 -3.32 -2.22 -38.79
CA TRP A 154 -4.68 -1.69 -38.73
C TRP A 154 -5.62 -2.54 -37.90
N GLU A 155 -5.71 -3.84 -38.16
CA GLU A 155 -6.62 -4.76 -37.47
C GLU A 155 -6.31 -4.86 -35.97
N GLU A 156 -5.03 -4.81 -35.59
CA GLU A 156 -4.63 -4.83 -34.19
C GLU A 156 -4.96 -3.49 -33.51
N CYS A 157 -4.76 -2.38 -34.19
CA CYS A 157 -5.05 -1.03 -33.72
C CYS A 157 -6.52 -0.83 -33.35
N ILE A 158 -7.45 -1.32 -34.16
CA ILE A 158 -8.91 -1.17 -33.95
C ILE A 158 -9.53 -2.30 -33.11
N LYS A 159 -8.77 -3.33 -32.78
CA LYS A 159 -9.27 -4.53 -32.08
C LYS A 159 -9.90 -4.21 -30.72
N LYS A 160 -9.37 -3.22 -30.01
CA LYS A 160 -9.85 -2.81 -28.69
C LYS A 160 -10.51 -1.43 -28.77
N ASP A 161 -11.79 -1.37 -28.43
CA ASP A 161 -12.51 -0.10 -28.33
C ASP A 161 -11.81 0.89 -27.40
N GLY A 162 -11.73 2.14 -27.83
CA GLY A 162 -11.10 3.21 -27.03
C GLY A 162 -9.57 3.24 -27.09
N THR A 163 -8.93 2.51 -28.02
CA THR A 163 -7.50 2.60 -28.28
C THR A 163 -7.11 4.01 -28.70
N ASN A 164 -6.20 4.64 -27.93
CA ASN A 164 -5.70 5.99 -28.21
C ASN A 164 -4.68 5.97 -29.34
N ILE A 165 -4.76 6.99 -30.19
CA ILE A 165 -3.89 7.21 -31.33
C ILE A 165 -3.43 8.67 -31.32
N SER A 166 -2.22 8.94 -31.78
CA SER A 166 -1.68 10.28 -32.00
C SER A 166 -0.85 10.35 -33.28
N PHE A 167 -0.36 11.52 -33.61
CA PHE A 167 0.46 11.76 -34.78
C PHE A 167 1.93 11.93 -34.42
N LYS A 168 2.80 11.48 -35.32
CA LYS A 168 4.23 11.72 -35.29
C LYS A 168 4.72 12.13 -36.67
N VAL A 169 5.51 13.20 -36.75
CA VAL A 169 6.12 13.63 -38.02
C VAL A 169 7.48 12.93 -38.19
N ALA A 170 7.71 12.39 -39.38
CA ALA A 170 8.97 11.71 -39.70
C ALA A 170 10.19 12.62 -39.48
N GLY A 171 11.19 12.06 -38.82
CA GLY A 171 12.40 12.79 -38.41
C GLY A 171 12.33 13.43 -37.02
N ASN A 172 11.17 13.48 -36.37
CA ASN A 172 11.01 14.00 -35.02
C ASN A 172 11.03 12.89 -33.95
N ASN A 173 11.57 13.20 -32.77
CA ASN A 173 11.67 12.24 -31.66
C ASN A 173 10.40 12.17 -30.79
N THR A 174 9.53 13.18 -30.88
CA THR A 174 8.32 13.33 -30.08
C THR A 174 7.06 13.24 -30.93
N ILE A 175 5.91 13.03 -30.29
CA ILE A 175 4.59 13.08 -30.92
C ILE A 175 4.09 14.53 -31.00
N VAL A 176 3.23 14.83 -31.97
CA VAL A 176 2.67 16.18 -32.16
C VAL A 176 1.88 16.65 -30.93
N ALA A 177 1.16 15.76 -30.26
CA ALA A 177 0.42 16.07 -29.01
C ALA A 177 1.31 16.52 -27.85
N ALA A 178 2.62 16.22 -27.88
CA ALA A 178 3.61 16.62 -26.88
C ALA A 178 4.48 17.80 -27.33
N ASN A 179 4.16 18.43 -28.48
CA ASN A 179 4.87 19.60 -28.96
C ASN A 179 4.70 20.79 -27.98
N PRO A 180 5.77 21.57 -27.69
CA PRO A 180 5.71 22.70 -26.76
C PRO A 180 4.60 23.73 -27.06
N ASP A 181 4.37 24.07 -28.33
CA ASP A 181 3.29 25.00 -28.71
C ASP A 181 1.90 24.43 -28.38
N VAL A 182 1.72 23.11 -28.53
CA VAL A 182 0.49 22.42 -28.17
C VAL A 182 0.29 22.41 -26.66
N THR A 183 1.33 22.10 -25.89
CA THR A 183 1.25 22.01 -24.43
C THR A 183 1.14 23.37 -23.73
N SER A 184 1.66 24.45 -24.33
CA SER A 184 1.51 25.81 -23.82
C SER A 184 0.17 26.48 -24.20
N SER A 185 -0.55 25.98 -25.21
CA SER A 185 -1.86 26.50 -25.62
C SER A 185 -2.97 26.42 -24.56
N ILE A 186 -2.67 25.81 -23.40
CA ILE A 186 -3.61 25.60 -22.28
C ILE A 186 -3.94 26.90 -21.55
N GLU A 187 -3.00 27.85 -21.52
CA GLU A 187 -3.13 29.09 -20.73
C GLU A 187 -4.14 30.09 -21.30
N ASP A 188 -4.43 30.00 -22.58
CA ASP A 188 -5.32 30.97 -23.29
C ASP A 188 -6.82 30.63 -23.24
N CYS A 189 -7.21 29.50 -22.63
CA CYS A 189 -8.62 29.04 -22.61
C CYS A 189 -9.35 29.32 -21.27
N SER A 190 -8.99 30.35 -20.49
CA SER A 190 -9.81 30.77 -19.36
C SER A 190 -11.04 31.51 -19.83
N ASP A 191 -12.21 30.88 -19.71
CA ASP A 191 -13.50 31.56 -19.96
C ASP A 191 -13.63 32.76 -19.01
N LYS A 192 -13.89 33.95 -19.59
CA LYS A 192 -14.01 35.22 -18.83
C LYS A 192 -15.19 35.24 -17.83
N ASP A 193 -16.11 34.29 -17.93
CA ASP A 193 -17.33 34.18 -17.09
C ASP A 193 -17.22 33.13 -15.98
N GLU A 194 -16.00 32.67 -15.61
CA GLU A 194 -15.85 31.67 -14.59
C GLU A 194 -16.06 32.24 -13.17
N PRO A 195 -16.78 31.48 -12.30
CA PRO A 195 -17.01 31.94 -10.95
C PRO A 195 -15.68 31.98 -10.17
N THR A 196 -15.36 33.16 -9.65
CA THR A 196 -14.16 33.40 -8.86
C THR A 196 -14.47 33.42 -7.37
N GLY A 197 -13.53 32.99 -6.53
CA GLY A 197 -13.65 32.98 -5.08
C GLY A 197 -12.30 32.83 -4.39
N ILE A 198 -12.32 32.89 -3.05
CA ILE A 198 -11.11 32.62 -2.25
C ILE A 198 -10.94 31.10 -2.13
N CYS A 199 -9.83 30.58 -2.66
CA CYS A 199 -9.50 29.17 -2.58
C CYS A 199 -9.17 28.76 -1.13
N LEU A 200 -9.85 27.72 -0.60
CA LEU A 200 -9.61 27.21 0.76
C LEU A 200 -8.23 26.56 0.95
N ILE A 201 -7.55 26.20 -0.14
CA ILE A 201 -6.22 25.57 -0.10
C ILE A 201 -5.12 26.63 -0.12
N THR A 202 -5.21 27.59 -1.07
CA THR A 202 -4.15 28.57 -1.31
C THR A 202 -4.37 29.92 -0.64
N GLY A 203 -5.60 30.21 -0.17
CA GLY A 203 -5.99 31.51 0.37
C GLY A 203 -6.09 32.63 -0.68
N LYS A 204 -5.84 32.34 -1.95
CA LYS A 204 -5.84 33.35 -3.04
C LYS A 204 -7.20 33.40 -3.73
N LYS A 205 -7.55 34.58 -4.27
CA LYS A 205 -8.71 34.73 -5.15
C LYS A 205 -8.36 34.18 -6.53
N ALA A 206 -9.15 33.22 -7.02
CA ALA A 206 -8.90 32.54 -8.28
C ALA A 206 -10.20 31.92 -8.83
N PRO A 207 -10.25 31.48 -10.12
CA PRO A 207 -11.35 30.70 -10.68
C PRO A 207 -11.57 29.41 -9.89
N ILE A 208 -12.83 29.13 -9.51
CA ILE A 208 -13.21 28.00 -8.66
C ILE A 208 -13.62 26.80 -9.50
N ALA A 209 -13.14 25.61 -9.13
CA ALA A 209 -13.57 24.36 -9.72
C ALA A 209 -14.99 24.00 -9.23
N ILE A 210 -15.97 24.10 -10.12
CA ILE A 210 -17.38 23.72 -9.81
C ILE A 210 -17.50 22.21 -9.61
N LEU A 211 -16.80 21.44 -10.42
CA LEU A 211 -16.72 19.99 -10.34
C LEU A 211 -15.25 19.57 -10.16
N ASN A 212 -15.00 18.72 -9.16
CA ASN A 212 -13.67 18.14 -8.98
C ASN A 212 -13.45 16.94 -9.90
N SER A 213 -12.19 16.69 -10.25
CA SER A 213 -11.77 15.58 -11.10
C SER A 213 -11.90 14.22 -10.37
N ALA A 214 -11.99 13.17 -11.17
CA ALA A 214 -12.05 11.80 -10.65
C ALA A 214 -10.70 11.32 -10.10
N ILE A 215 -10.77 10.47 -9.10
CA ILE A 215 -9.61 9.80 -8.50
C ILE A 215 -9.75 8.30 -8.72
N ALA A 216 -8.73 7.70 -9.31
CA ALA A 216 -8.67 6.27 -9.61
C ALA A 216 -8.30 5.46 -8.36
N ILE A 217 -9.29 5.17 -7.51
CA ILE A 217 -9.10 4.31 -6.33
C ILE A 217 -9.38 2.85 -6.68
N PRO A 218 -8.52 1.89 -6.27
CA PRO A 218 -8.75 0.46 -6.49
C PRO A 218 -10.07 -0.02 -5.89
N GLY A 219 -10.91 -0.68 -6.70
CA GLY A 219 -12.24 -1.14 -6.30
C GLY A 219 -13.33 -0.06 -6.34
N GLY A 220 -12.99 1.18 -6.69
CA GLY A 220 -13.95 2.26 -6.87
C GLY A 220 -14.60 2.26 -8.26
N LYS A 221 -15.73 2.96 -8.39
CA LYS A 221 -16.36 3.22 -9.69
C LYS A 221 -15.56 4.26 -10.45
N SER A 222 -15.62 4.19 -11.78
CA SER A 222 -15.13 5.25 -12.66
C SER A 222 -15.80 6.57 -12.27
N GLY A 223 -15.01 7.62 -12.07
CA GLY A 223 -15.53 8.94 -11.67
C GLY A 223 -15.67 9.17 -10.16
N ALA A 224 -15.15 8.26 -9.29
CA ALA A 224 -15.15 8.49 -7.85
C ALA A 224 -14.39 9.78 -7.50
N LYS A 225 -14.92 10.58 -6.57
CA LYS A 225 -14.38 11.88 -6.17
C LYS A 225 -14.10 11.93 -4.68
N LEU A 226 -13.01 12.61 -4.30
CA LEU A 226 -12.71 12.89 -2.89
C LEU A 226 -13.56 14.06 -2.37
N VAL A 227 -13.68 15.11 -3.17
CA VAL A 227 -14.54 16.26 -2.90
C VAL A 227 -15.62 16.33 -3.99
N GLY A 228 -16.89 16.43 -3.58
CA GLY A 228 -17.97 16.53 -4.53
C GLY A 228 -19.30 16.86 -3.87
N PHE A 229 -20.04 17.75 -4.47
CA PHE A 229 -21.38 18.17 -4.06
C PHE A 229 -22.35 17.87 -5.18
N GLN A 230 -23.49 17.29 -4.84
CA GLN A 230 -24.54 16.96 -5.79
C GLN A 230 -25.49 18.15 -5.89
N LYS A 231 -25.73 18.63 -7.12
CA LYS A 231 -26.65 19.74 -7.37
C LYS A 231 -28.09 19.38 -6.97
N LYS A 232 -28.79 20.30 -6.34
CA LYS A 232 -30.22 20.18 -5.95
C LYS A 232 -30.56 19.02 -5.01
N SER A 233 -29.61 18.55 -4.20
CA SER A 233 -29.78 17.41 -3.30
C SER A 233 -29.70 17.76 -1.80
N GLY A 234 -29.96 19.04 -1.45
CA GLY A 234 -29.90 19.51 -0.07
C GLY A 234 -28.48 19.75 0.48
N TYR A 235 -27.46 19.61 -0.36
CA TYR A 235 -26.05 19.92 0.00
C TYR A 235 -25.66 21.35 -0.32
N ASP A 236 -26.48 22.07 -1.07
CA ASP A 236 -26.24 23.48 -1.41
C ASP A 236 -26.70 24.35 -0.24
N SER A 237 -25.85 25.28 0.20
CA SER A 237 -26.09 26.17 1.35
C SER A 237 -25.85 27.62 0.96
N TYR A 238 -26.58 28.53 1.55
CA TYR A 238 -26.39 29.97 1.37
C TYR A 238 -26.34 30.40 -0.10
N TYR A 239 -27.21 29.83 -0.94
CA TYR A 239 -27.28 30.06 -2.40
C TYR A 239 -26.01 29.68 -3.18
N LYS A 240 -25.12 28.87 -2.57
CA LYS A 240 -23.92 28.36 -3.22
C LYS A 240 -24.21 26.99 -3.82
N GLU A 241 -23.85 26.80 -5.08
CA GLU A 241 -24.02 25.53 -5.78
C GLU A 241 -22.69 24.74 -5.86
N GLN A 242 -22.78 23.42 -5.73
CA GLN A 242 -21.69 22.46 -5.96
C GLN A 242 -20.33 22.89 -5.34
N GLY A 243 -19.27 23.04 -6.14
CA GLY A 243 -17.92 23.40 -5.70
C GLY A 243 -17.83 24.75 -4.97
N MET A 244 -18.80 25.64 -5.16
CA MET A 244 -18.85 26.90 -4.40
C MET A 244 -19.15 26.70 -2.91
N ASN A 245 -19.67 25.54 -2.50
CA ASN A 245 -19.85 25.19 -1.08
C ASN A 245 -18.51 24.93 -0.36
N ALA A 246 -17.48 24.50 -1.09
CA ALA A 246 -16.09 24.38 -0.63
C ALA A 246 -15.17 24.88 -1.74
N PRO A 247 -14.98 26.20 -1.87
CA PRO A 247 -14.31 26.81 -3.01
C PRO A 247 -12.82 26.40 -3.05
N ILE A 248 -12.46 25.67 -4.09
CA ILE A 248 -11.09 25.24 -4.40
C ILE A 248 -10.79 25.77 -5.80
N SER A 249 -9.66 26.46 -5.96
CA SER A 249 -9.27 26.95 -7.29
C SER A 249 -9.01 25.78 -8.25
N LYS A 250 -9.22 26.01 -9.55
CA LYS A 250 -8.95 25.01 -10.60
C LYS A 250 -7.51 24.49 -10.55
N GLU A 251 -6.54 25.37 -10.29
CA GLU A 251 -5.14 25.01 -10.13
C GLU A 251 -4.95 24.07 -8.93
N ALA A 252 -5.48 24.44 -7.76
CA ALA A 252 -5.34 23.61 -6.56
C ALA A 252 -6.11 22.29 -6.67
N GLU A 253 -7.24 22.28 -7.36
CA GLU A 253 -8.01 21.07 -7.67
C GLU A 253 -7.19 20.12 -8.55
N ALA A 254 -6.63 20.61 -9.64
CA ALA A 254 -5.77 19.83 -10.53
C ALA A 254 -4.53 19.30 -9.80
N ALA A 255 -3.92 20.13 -8.95
CA ALA A 255 -2.75 19.76 -8.17
C ALA A 255 -3.02 18.61 -7.20
N TYR A 256 -4.02 18.72 -6.31
CA TYR A 256 -4.28 17.67 -5.32
C TYR A 256 -4.81 16.38 -5.98
N THR A 257 -5.61 16.47 -7.02
CA THR A 257 -6.10 15.28 -7.73
C THR A 257 -5.01 14.56 -8.50
N THR A 258 -4.10 15.30 -9.14
CA THR A 258 -2.92 14.73 -9.79
C THR A 258 -1.98 14.07 -8.78
N ALA A 259 -1.70 14.74 -7.65
CA ALA A 259 -0.92 14.17 -6.54
C ALA A 259 -1.50 12.84 -6.05
N LEU A 260 -2.80 12.83 -5.75
CA LEU A 260 -3.45 11.65 -5.21
C LEU A 260 -3.55 10.51 -6.25
N ASN A 261 -3.82 10.83 -7.52
CA ASN A 261 -3.78 9.85 -8.60
C ASN A 261 -2.37 9.26 -8.81
N SER A 262 -1.32 10.06 -8.68
CA SER A 262 0.07 9.60 -8.72
C SER A 262 0.38 8.67 -7.53
N LEU A 263 0.01 9.06 -6.31
CA LEU A 263 0.19 8.24 -5.11
C LEU A 263 -0.57 6.90 -5.20
N LEU A 264 -1.79 6.88 -5.74
CA LEU A 264 -2.60 5.69 -5.96
C LEU A 264 -2.21 4.91 -7.23
N GLY A 265 -1.40 5.47 -8.11
CA GLY A 265 -0.98 4.90 -9.38
C GLY A 265 -0.35 3.51 -9.24
N LYS A 266 -0.47 2.64 -10.25
CA LYS A 266 0.01 1.24 -10.20
C LYS A 266 1.48 1.13 -9.80
N ASP A 267 2.29 2.03 -10.30
CA ASP A 267 3.76 2.04 -10.14
C ASP A 267 4.23 2.85 -8.92
N SER A 268 3.31 3.34 -8.08
CA SER A 268 3.63 4.12 -6.89
C SER A 268 4.23 3.23 -5.80
N SER A 269 5.42 3.60 -5.31
CA SER A 269 6.06 3.03 -4.11
C SER A 269 5.48 3.59 -2.80
N ASN A 270 4.69 4.66 -2.88
CA ASN A 270 4.15 5.40 -1.74
C ASN A 270 2.75 4.92 -1.33
N LYS A 271 2.45 3.65 -1.57
CA LYS A 271 1.16 3.04 -1.22
C LYS A 271 1.29 1.60 -0.79
N TYR A 272 0.33 1.16 -0.01
CA TYR A 272 0.06 -0.27 0.26
C TYR A 272 -1.43 -0.46 0.53
N ARG A 273 -1.88 -1.71 0.60
CA ARG A 273 -3.28 -2.05 0.78
C ARG A 273 -3.52 -2.78 2.10
N LEU A 274 -4.51 -2.32 2.85
CA LEU A 274 -5.03 -2.97 4.05
C LEU A 274 -6.49 -3.34 3.79
N HIS A 275 -6.75 -4.60 3.46
CA HIS A 275 -8.06 -5.12 3.10
C HIS A 275 -8.72 -4.31 1.96
N ASP A 276 -9.77 -3.51 2.24
CA ASP A 276 -10.45 -2.62 1.30
C ASP A 276 -9.84 -1.21 1.23
N THR A 277 -8.96 -0.88 2.15
CA THR A 277 -8.37 0.45 2.31
C THR A 277 -7.05 0.57 1.56
N SER A 278 -6.97 1.54 0.66
CA SER A 278 -5.70 1.97 0.05
C SER A 278 -5.05 2.99 0.96
N VAL A 279 -3.86 2.70 1.43
CA VAL A 279 -3.05 3.61 2.26
C VAL A 279 -2.00 4.26 1.39
N VAL A 280 -1.98 5.57 1.35
CA VAL A 280 -0.93 6.37 0.71
C VAL A 280 -0.19 7.19 1.76
N PHE A 281 1.10 7.42 1.53
CA PHE A 281 1.96 8.16 2.45
C PHE A 281 2.98 8.99 1.69
N TRP A 282 3.36 10.11 2.28
CA TRP A 282 4.37 11.01 1.70
C TRP A 282 4.94 11.94 2.77
N SER A 283 6.10 12.51 2.50
CA SER A 283 6.70 13.59 3.28
C SER A 283 6.66 14.92 2.52
N GLN A 284 6.76 16.02 3.24
CA GLN A 284 6.79 17.35 2.62
C GLN A 284 8.07 17.56 1.78
N LYS A 285 9.21 16.97 2.20
CA LYS A 285 10.48 16.91 1.47
C LYS A 285 10.86 15.46 1.23
N PRO A 286 11.70 15.12 0.22
CA PRO A 286 12.20 13.74 0.06
C PRO A 286 12.94 13.25 1.30
N THR A 287 12.59 12.08 1.83
CA THR A 287 13.19 11.53 3.05
C THR A 287 13.44 10.02 2.93
N LYS A 288 14.39 9.51 3.72
CA LYS A 288 14.67 8.06 3.80
C LYS A 288 13.45 7.27 4.30
N LEU A 289 12.69 7.84 5.24
CA LEU A 289 11.47 7.20 5.74
C LEU A 289 10.46 7.00 4.62
N GLU A 290 10.23 8.00 3.76
CA GLU A 290 9.31 7.88 2.62
C GLU A 290 9.70 6.72 1.70
N GLN A 291 11.00 6.47 1.49
CA GLN A 291 11.49 5.39 0.63
C GLN A 291 11.30 3.99 1.23
N CYS A 292 11.43 3.84 2.56
CA CYS A 292 11.38 2.54 3.21
C CYS A 292 10.02 2.20 3.86
N PHE A 293 9.13 3.17 4.03
CA PHE A 293 7.88 3.03 4.78
C PHE A 293 7.01 1.88 4.27
N CYS A 294 6.87 1.73 2.96
CA CYS A 294 6.09 0.65 2.34
C CYS A 294 6.56 -0.75 2.76
N PHE A 295 7.88 -0.96 2.84
CA PHE A 295 8.47 -2.28 3.13
C PHE A 295 8.15 -2.79 4.53
N ILE A 296 7.83 -1.90 5.47
CA ILE A 296 7.44 -2.25 6.84
C ILE A 296 6.08 -2.94 6.86
N PHE A 297 5.17 -2.51 5.97
CA PHE A 297 3.76 -2.93 5.98
C PHE A 297 3.43 -3.99 4.94
N THR A 298 4.26 -4.18 3.90
CA THR A 298 4.03 -5.12 2.80
C THR A 298 4.79 -6.43 2.95
N SER A 299 4.34 -7.46 2.22
CA SER A 299 5.12 -8.67 2.06
C SER A 299 6.33 -8.41 1.16
N PRO A 300 7.47 -9.07 1.41
CA PRO A 300 8.58 -9.06 0.46
C PRO A 300 8.16 -9.70 -0.86
N PRO A 301 8.84 -9.38 -1.98
CA PRO A 301 8.66 -10.07 -3.24
C PRO A 301 8.88 -11.58 -3.08
N LYS A 302 8.14 -12.41 -3.83
CA LYS A 302 8.30 -13.87 -3.77
C LYS A 302 9.70 -14.33 -4.20
N ASP A 303 10.28 -13.61 -5.16
CA ASP A 303 11.58 -13.93 -5.76
C ASP A 303 12.76 -13.41 -4.92
N ASP A 304 12.51 -12.51 -3.97
CA ASP A 304 13.51 -11.96 -3.05
C ASP A 304 12.90 -11.73 -1.66
N PRO A 305 12.79 -12.80 -0.84
CA PRO A 305 12.16 -12.72 0.47
C PRO A 305 12.92 -11.87 1.49
N ASP A 306 14.18 -11.57 1.25
CA ASP A 306 15.04 -10.81 2.17
C ASP A 306 15.20 -9.32 1.81
N LYS A 307 14.73 -8.90 0.63
CA LYS A 307 14.81 -7.51 0.16
C LYS A 307 14.32 -6.49 1.18
N ASN A 308 13.14 -6.70 1.74
CA ASN A 308 12.57 -5.80 2.74
C ASN A 308 13.36 -5.84 4.06
N THR A 309 13.99 -6.96 4.37
CA THR A 309 14.79 -7.15 5.60
C THR A 309 16.04 -6.26 5.60
N GLU A 310 16.72 -6.14 4.47
CA GLU A 310 17.91 -5.27 4.34
C GLU A 310 17.54 -3.80 4.47
N VAL A 311 16.51 -3.36 3.76
CA VAL A 311 16.02 -1.96 3.84
C VAL A 311 15.61 -1.59 5.27
N ILE A 312 14.89 -2.48 5.97
CA ILE A 312 14.51 -2.28 7.37
C ILE A 312 15.76 -2.24 8.27
N ARG A 313 16.73 -3.14 8.05
CA ARG A 313 17.99 -3.17 8.80
C ARG A 313 18.76 -1.86 8.67
N ASP A 314 18.88 -1.33 7.45
CA ASP A 314 19.60 -0.09 7.18
C ASP A 314 18.86 1.12 7.80
N PHE A 315 17.55 1.14 7.74
CA PHE A 315 16.73 2.13 8.43
C PHE A 315 16.95 2.08 9.95
N LEU A 316 16.96 0.89 10.56
CA LEU A 316 17.13 0.73 11.99
C LEU A 316 18.57 1.04 12.46
N LYS A 317 19.59 0.79 11.62
CA LYS A 317 21.00 1.10 11.90
C LYS A 317 21.33 2.58 11.68
N SER A 318 20.51 3.31 10.90
CA SER A 318 20.74 4.74 10.66
C SER A 318 20.82 5.47 12.00
N PRO A 319 21.91 6.20 12.31
CA PRO A 319 22.08 6.84 13.59
C PRO A 319 20.97 7.87 13.79
N PHE A 320 20.16 7.65 14.79
CA PHE A 320 19.33 8.68 15.39
C PHE A 320 20.30 9.51 16.25
N SER A 321 20.91 10.53 15.66
CA SER A 321 21.57 11.54 16.45
C SER A 321 20.46 12.18 17.30
N GLY A 322 20.57 12.17 18.61
CA GLY A 322 19.59 12.81 19.51
C GLY A 322 19.45 14.34 19.31
N VAL A 323 20.12 14.88 18.28
CA VAL A 323 19.96 16.21 17.69
C VAL A 323 18.97 16.07 16.55
N LEU A 324 17.79 16.69 16.68
CA LEU A 324 16.77 16.77 15.62
C LEU A 324 17.40 17.37 14.37
N ASN A 325 17.61 16.53 13.36
CA ASN A 325 17.98 16.96 12.04
C ASN A 325 16.79 17.68 11.38
N ASP A 326 17.04 18.55 10.42
CA ASP A 326 15.95 19.19 9.64
C ASP A 326 15.06 18.14 8.93
N GLU A 327 15.61 16.97 8.57
CA GLU A 327 14.85 15.84 8.06
C GLU A 327 13.85 15.32 9.10
N ASP A 328 14.24 15.23 10.37
CA ASP A 328 13.37 14.74 11.45
C ASP A 328 12.16 15.64 11.72
N LYS A 329 12.29 16.96 11.47
CA LYS A 329 11.20 17.94 11.60
C LYS A 329 10.28 18.00 10.39
N THR A 330 10.65 17.34 9.28
CA THR A 330 9.86 17.33 8.06
C THR A 330 8.50 16.68 8.30
N PRO A 331 7.39 17.34 7.92
CA PRO A 331 6.06 16.76 8.00
C PRO A 331 5.96 15.47 7.19
N PHE A 332 5.34 14.45 7.79
CA PHE A 332 5.04 13.17 7.21
C PHE A 332 3.56 12.87 7.34
N TYR A 333 2.98 12.31 6.29
CA TYR A 333 1.53 12.13 6.16
C TYR A 333 1.19 10.69 5.79
N VAL A 334 0.11 10.17 6.40
CA VAL A 334 -0.46 8.85 6.08
C VAL A 334 -1.97 9.00 5.91
N LEU A 335 -2.50 8.61 4.75
CA LEU A 335 -3.91 8.74 4.38
C LEU A 335 -4.47 7.39 3.96
N GLY A 336 -5.51 6.93 4.66
CA GLY A 336 -6.27 5.73 4.33
C GLY A 336 -7.56 6.07 3.61
N LEU A 337 -7.76 5.49 2.44
CA LEU A 337 -8.90 5.73 1.56
C LEU A 337 -9.58 4.41 1.18
N SER A 338 -10.90 4.38 1.18
CA SER A 338 -11.65 3.25 0.65
C SER A 338 -12.72 3.70 -0.36
N PRO A 339 -13.04 2.85 -1.35
CA PRO A 339 -14.11 3.14 -2.28
C PRO A 339 -15.47 3.14 -1.57
N ASN A 340 -16.32 4.10 -1.91
CA ASN A 340 -17.70 4.19 -1.44
C ASN A 340 -18.61 4.63 -2.58
N ALA A 341 -19.05 3.69 -3.41
CA ALA A 341 -19.80 3.92 -4.64
C ALA A 341 -19.10 4.94 -5.55
N ALA A 342 -19.71 6.10 -5.83
CA ALA A 342 -19.15 7.19 -6.64
C ALA A 342 -18.31 8.19 -5.82
N ARG A 343 -18.06 7.92 -4.55
CA ARG A 343 -17.27 8.76 -3.63
C ARG A 343 -16.12 7.98 -3.04
N ILE A 344 -15.24 8.67 -2.34
CA ILE A 344 -14.10 8.10 -1.61
C ILE A 344 -14.30 8.44 -0.15
N SER A 345 -14.24 7.40 0.71
CA SER A 345 -14.25 7.57 2.16
C SER A 345 -12.83 7.70 2.68
N VAL A 346 -12.58 8.74 3.46
CA VAL A 346 -11.38 8.87 4.26
C VAL A 346 -11.55 8.00 5.51
N ARG A 347 -10.78 6.94 5.62
CA ARG A 347 -10.80 6.01 6.76
C ARG A 347 -10.00 6.56 7.93
N PHE A 348 -8.84 7.12 7.63
CA PHE A 348 -7.99 7.79 8.61
C PHE A 348 -7.06 8.80 7.93
N TRP A 349 -6.64 9.76 8.72
CA TRP A 349 -5.62 10.75 8.39
C TRP A 349 -4.67 10.88 9.56
N ARG A 350 -3.37 10.69 9.32
CA ARG A 350 -2.31 10.90 10.30
C ARG A 350 -1.31 11.90 9.77
N GLN A 351 -0.93 12.81 10.63
CA GLN A 351 0.05 13.84 10.38
C GLN A 351 1.00 13.88 11.59
N GLY A 352 2.28 13.90 11.34
CA GLY A 352 3.34 14.02 12.33
C GLY A 352 4.63 14.42 11.65
N THR A 353 5.74 14.25 12.32
CA THR A 353 7.08 14.49 11.76
C THR A 353 7.75 13.17 11.38
N VAL A 354 8.72 13.22 10.48
CA VAL A 354 9.56 12.05 10.10
C VAL A 354 10.20 11.43 11.35
N GLY A 355 10.71 12.27 12.27
CA GLY A 355 11.32 11.80 13.52
C GLY A 355 10.36 11.05 14.43
N GLU A 356 9.11 11.53 14.58
CA GLU A 356 8.07 10.85 15.36
C GLU A 356 7.73 9.47 14.77
N PHE A 357 7.40 9.41 13.48
CA PHE A 357 7.10 8.14 12.82
C PHE A 357 8.27 7.18 12.85
N ALA A 358 9.50 7.67 12.61
CA ALA A 358 10.71 6.85 12.67
C ALA A 358 10.95 6.28 14.09
N SER A 359 10.72 7.07 15.13
CA SER A 359 10.83 6.64 16.53
C SER A 359 9.80 5.55 16.86
N HIS A 360 8.53 5.74 16.46
CA HIS A 360 7.45 4.79 16.68
C HIS A 360 7.71 3.46 15.96
N ILE A 361 8.22 3.50 14.74
CA ILE A 361 8.58 2.32 13.96
C ILE A 361 9.76 1.58 14.60
N ARG A 362 10.81 2.30 15.05
CA ARG A 362 11.94 1.67 15.78
C ARG A 362 11.46 1.00 17.05
N GLN A 363 10.58 1.65 17.81
CA GLN A 363 9.99 1.06 19.00
C GLN A 363 9.17 -0.19 18.69
N HIS A 364 8.42 -0.21 17.58
CA HIS A 364 7.72 -1.39 17.10
C HIS A 364 8.66 -2.57 16.86
N PHE A 365 9.77 -2.37 16.16
CA PHE A 365 10.73 -3.44 15.90
C PHE A 365 11.45 -3.90 17.17
N LYS A 366 11.81 -2.97 18.08
CA LYS A 366 12.38 -3.30 19.39
C LYS A 366 11.43 -4.14 20.24
N ASP A 367 10.14 -3.80 20.24
CA ASP A 367 9.12 -4.58 20.94
C ASP A 367 8.99 -6.01 20.40
N LEU A 368 9.23 -6.22 19.11
CA LEU A 368 9.17 -7.52 18.43
C LEU A 368 10.48 -8.33 18.53
N GLU A 369 11.56 -7.77 19.03
CA GLU A 369 12.81 -8.51 19.20
C GLU A 369 12.59 -9.74 20.07
N ILE A 370 12.99 -10.91 19.58
CA ILE A 370 12.89 -12.18 20.28
C ILE A 370 14.02 -13.11 19.87
N ILE A 371 14.45 -13.96 20.79
CA ILE A 371 15.41 -15.01 20.51
C ILE A 371 14.89 -15.93 19.40
N LYS A 372 15.75 -16.23 18.42
CA LYS A 372 15.40 -17.08 17.27
C LYS A 372 16.67 -17.67 16.66
N SER A 373 16.51 -18.74 15.88
CA SER A 373 17.64 -19.34 15.16
C SER A 373 18.14 -18.42 14.03
N LYS A 374 19.41 -18.59 13.65
CA LYS A 374 20.08 -17.79 12.59
C LYS A 374 19.39 -17.86 11.23
N ASN A 375 18.68 -18.94 10.96
CA ASN A 375 17.96 -19.18 9.70
C ASN A 375 16.58 -18.49 9.63
N GLN A 376 16.17 -17.81 10.70
CA GLN A 376 14.90 -17.09 10.73
C GLN A 376 15.09 -15.61 10.37
N ARG A 377 14.05 -15.00 9.78
CA ARG A 377 14.08 -13.59 9.37
C ARG A 377 14.45 -12.67 10.52
N ALA A 378 15.32 -11.71 10.24
CA ALA A 378 15.76 -10.74 11.23
C ALA A 378 14.60 -9.85 11.72
N TYR A 379 13.75 -9.40 10.81
CA TYR A 379 12.62 -8.52 11.10
C TYR A 379 11.31 -9.08 10.54
N PHE A 380 10.20 -8.76 11.19
CA PHE A 380 8.87 -9.20 10.81
C PHE A 380 8.07 -8.00 10.27
N SER A 381 7.67 -8.04 9.00
CA SER A 381 6.74 -7.05 8.44
C SER A 381 5.34 -7.23 9.03
N LEU A 382 4.49 -6.20 8.90
CA LEU A 382 3.09 -6.28 9.28
C LEU A 382 2.40 -7.50 8.63
N PHE A 383 2.68 -7.77 7.36
CA PHE A 383 2.17 -8.94 6.66
C PHE A 383 2.55 -10.25 7.34
N ASN A 384 3.82 -10.38 7.79
CA ASN A 384 4.26 -11.58 8.51
C ASN A 384 3.52 -11.75 9.83
N LEU A 385 3.30 -10.65 10.59
CA LEU A 385 2.56 -10.71 11.85
C LEU A 385 1.13 -11.16 11.63
N LEU A 386 0.44 -10.56 10.66
CA LEU A 386 -0.96 -10.83 10.36
C LEU A 386 -1.17 -12.26 9.82
N THR A 387 -0.34 -12.75 8.93
CA THR A 387 -0.44 -14.12 8.42
C THR A 387 -0.27 -15.17 9.50
N GLN A 388 0.59 -14.94 10.52
CA GLN A 388 0.80 -15.88 11.63
C GLN A 388 -0.39 -15.99 12.59
N VAL A 389 -1.28 -15.01 12.60
CA VAL A 389 -2.51 -15.03 13.42
C VAL A 389 -3.75 -15.33 12.59
N ALA A 390 -3.63 -15.37 11.27
CA ALA A 390 -4.71 -15.74 10.36
C ALA A 390 -4.91 -17.25 10.28
N SER A 391 -6.16 -17.71 10.19
CA SER A 391 -6.45 -19.11 9.90
C SER A 391 -5.92 -19.48 8.51
N LEU A 392 -5.27 -20.65 8.40
CA LEU A 392 -4.62 -21.14 7.18
C LEU A 392 -3.56 -20.17 6.61
N ASN A 393 -3.04 -19.25 7.43
CA ASN A 393 -2.11 -18.17 7.03
C ASN A 393 -2.66 -17.27 5.89
N LYS A 394 -3.98 -17.15 5.74
CA LYS A 394 -4.63 -16.38 4.69
C LYS A 394 -5.18 -15.06 5.26
N MET A 395 -4.80 -13.93 4.66
CA MET A 395 -5.22 -12.59 5.09
C MET A 395 -6.74 -12.39 5.08
N GLU A 396 -7.45 -13.06 4.19
CA GLU A 396 -8.92 -13.03 4.07
C GLU A 396 -9.66 -13.60 5.29
N ASN A 397 -8.96 -14.41 6.11
CA ASN A 397 -9.51 -15.03 7.32
C ASN A 397 -9.24 -14.19 8.58
N LEU A 398 -8.76 -12.97 8.45
CA LEU A 398 -8.55 -12.03 9.56
C LEU A 398 -9.84 -11.26 9.88
N PRO A 399 -10.02 -10.85 11.15
CA PRO A 399 -11.00 -9.83 11.47
C PRO A 399 -10.79 -8.57 10.61
N PRO A 400 -11.85 -7.99 10.01
CA PRO A 400 -11.73 -6.95 8.99
C PRO A 400 -10.94 -5.71 9.43
N SER A 401 -11.04 -5.29 10.70
CA SER A 401 -10.36 -4.10 11.21
C SER A 401 -8.92 -4.35 11.68
N LEU A 402 -8.53 -5.61 11.94
CA LEU A 402 -7.28 -5.94 12.64
C LEU A 402 -6.03 -5.35 11.97
N ALA A 403 -5.95 -5.43 10.64
CA ALA A 403 -4.82 -4.91 9.89
C ALA A 403 -4.69 -3.37 10.02
N SER A 404 -5.83 -2.67 9.98
CA SER A 404 -5.90 -1.23 10.13
C SER A 404 -5.56 -0.81 11.57
N ASP A 405 -6.15 -1.47 12.57
CA ASP A 405 -5.95 -1.16 13.99
C ASP A 405 -4.50 -1.39 14.41
N LEU A 406 -3.89 -2.48 13.95
CA LEU A 406 -2.48 -2.76 14.21
C LEU A 406 -1.56 -1.72 13.54
N SER A 407 -1.84 -1.34 12.30
CA SER A 407 -1.09 -0.30 11.60
C SER A 407 -1.14 1.03 12.36
N GLN A 408 -2.33 1.45 12.79
CA GLN A 408 -2.51 2.66 13.59
C GLN A 408 -1.75 2.58 14.91
N SER A 409 -1.79 1.43 15.60
CA SER A 409 -1.02 1.22 16.84
C SER A 409 0.50 1.38 16.62
N ILE A 410 1.00 1.01 15.43
CA ILE A 410 2.42 1.19 15.09
C ILE A 410 2.73 2.68 14.89
N TRP A 411 1.94 3.39 14.10
CA TRP A 411 2.19 4.80 13.76
C TRP A 411 2.06 5.73 14.98
N ASP A 412 1.06 5.45 15.84
CA ASP A 412 0.73 6.27 16.99
C ASP A 412 1.45 5.81 18.28
N ASN A 413 2.32 4.78 18.17
CA ASN A 413 3.00 4.12 19.31
C ASN A 413 2.03 3.70 20.44
N GLN A 414 0.84 3.26 20.08
CA GLN A 414 -0.20 2.82 21.01
C GLN A 414 -0.10 1.31 21.30
N PRO A 415 -0.74 0.82 22.36
CA PRO A 415 -0.89 -0.61 22.60
C PRO A 415 -1.50 -1.32 21.38
N TYR A 416 -1.04 -2.55 21.13
CA TYR A 416 -1.61 -3.36 20.07
C TYR A 416 -3.06 -3.74 20.37
N PRO A 417 -3.91 -3.98 19.36
CA PRO A 417 -5.31 -4.33 19.57
C PRO A 417 -5.42 -5.69 20.28
N THR A 418 -6.34 -5.79 21.24
CA THR A 418 -6.61 -7.04 21.99
C THR A 418 -7.02 -8.19 21.07
N THR A 419 -7.64 -7.87 19.94
CA THR A 419 -7.96 -8.84 18.89
C THR A 419 -6.72 -9.55 18.36
N LEU A 420 -5.57 -8.88 18.25
CA LEU A 420 -4.30 -9.50 17.85
C LEU A 420 -3.84 -10.56 18.85
N GLN A 421 -3.87 -10.25 20.15
CA GLN A 421 -3.56 -11.20 21.23
C GLN A 421 -4.48 -12.41 21.18
N MET A 422 -5.79 -12.17 21.10
CA MET A 422 -6.81 -13.22 21.06
C MET A 422 -6.60 -14.16 19.87
N GLN A 423 -6.43 -13.62 18.67
CA GLN A 423 -6.19 -14.43 17.46
C GLN A 423 -4.88 -15.22 17.57
N CYS A 424 -3.83 -14.61 18.10
CA CYS A 424 -2.56 -15.29 18.33
C CYS A 424 -2.71 -16.50 19.27
N LEU A 425 -3.39 -16.35 20.42
CA LEU A 425 -3.64 -17.43 21.36
C LEU A 425 -4.54 -18.53 20.78
N ILE A 426 -5.57 -18.17 20.01
CA ILE A 426 -6.42 -19.13 19.29
C ILE A 426 -5.57 -19.94 18.31
N ARG A 427 -4.71 -19.29 17.53
CA ARG A 427 -3.85 -20.00 16.56
C ARG A 427 -2.83 -20.90 17.24
N ILE A 428 -2.21 -20.47 18.35
CA ILE A 428 -1.29 -21.30 19.12
C ILE A 428 -1.97 -22.59 19.56
N LYS A 429 -3.21 -22.50 20.08
CA LYS A 429 -3.97 -23.67 20.54
C LYS A 429 -4.40 -24.58 19.38
N ALA A 430 -4.86 -24.00 18.26
CA ALA A 430 -5.31 -24.74 17.09
C ALA A 430 -4.17 -25.47 16.38
N ASP A 431 -3.04 -24.77 16.15
CA ASP A 431 -1.88 -25.30 15.43
C ASP A 431 -0.92 -26.06 16.34
N ARG A 432 -1.13 -25.97 17.67
CA ARG A 432 -0.23 -26.52 18.69
C ARG A 432 1.23 -26.11 18.46
N ASN A 433 1.42 -24.90 17.96
CA ASN A 433 2.75 -24.39 17.61
C ASN A 433 2.93 -22.92 18.01
N ILE A 434 4.01 -22.66 18.78
CA ILE A 434 4.44 -21.32 19.16
C ILE A 434 5.66 -20.98 18.31
N THR A 435 5.41 -20.25 17.22
CA THR A 435 6.48 -19.75 16.35
C THR A 435 7.16 -18.53 16.99
N SER A 436 8.38 -18.20 16.55
CA SER A 436 9.07 -16.98 16.96
C SER A 436 8.22 -15.73 16.76
N ILE A 437 7.48 -15.65 15.64
CA ILE A 437 6.60 -14.52 15.33
C ILE A 437 5.44 -14.44 16.34
N ARG A 438 4.79 -15.56 16.66
CA ARG A 438 3.70 -15.58 17.66
C ARG A 438 4.19 -15.19 19.05
N ALA A 439 5.35 -15.68 19.46
CA ALA A 439 5.97 -15.30 20.73
C ALA A 439 6.35 -13.81 20.76
N ALA A 440 6.90 -13.28 19.65
CA ALA A 440 7.20 -11.85 19.49
C ALA A 440 5.94 -10.98 19.58
N ILE A 441 4.84 -11.38 18.92
CA ILE A 441 3.55 -10.67 18.97
C ILE A 441 3.05 -10.58 20.41
N LEU A 442 3.03 -11.70 21.15
CA LEU A 442 2.54 -11.72 22.53
C LEU A 442 3.43 -10.90 23.47
N LYS A 443 4.77 -10.99 23.30
CA LYS A 443 5.72 -10.17 24.05
C LYS A 443 5.51 -8.69 23.81
N ALA A 444 5.48 -8.29 22.53
CA ALA A 444 5.28 -6.90 22.14
C ALA A 444 3.91 -6.37 22.63
N TYR A 445 2.84 -7.17 22.52
CA TYR A 445 1.52 -6.81 23.03
C TYR A 445 1.56 -6.49 24.53
N LEU A 446 2.14 -7.38 25.34
CA LEU A 446 2.19 -7.19 26.79
C LEU A 446 3.07 -5.99 27.18
N ASN A 447 4.26 -5.87 26.59
CA ASN A 447 5.16 -4.76 26.91
C ASN A 447 4.52 -3.41 26.54
N ARG A 448 3.89 -3.28 25.38
CA ARG A 448 3.22 -2.05 24.96
C ARG A 448 1.98 -1.75 25.80
N LYS A 449 1.18 -2.77 26.17
CA LYS A 449 0.00 -2.63 26.99
C LYS A 449 0.32 -2.03 28.36
N PHE A 450 1.39 -2.48 28.99
CA PHE A 450 1.71 -2.10 30.37
C PHE A 450 2.71 -0.96 30.50
N ARG A 451 3.40 -0.56 29.42
CA ARG A 451 4.45 0.47 29.46
C ARG A 451 4.00 1.82 30.05
N ASN A 452 2.78 2.24 29.77
CA ASN A 452 2.22 3.52 30.17
C ASN A 452 1.39 3.44 31.47
N HIS A 453 1.42 2.33 32.21
CA HIS A 453 0.77 2.22 33.50
C HIS A 453 1.56 2.98 34.57
N ASN A 454 0.90 3.48 35.63
CA ASN A 454 1.53 4.21 36.73
C ASN A 454 2.63 3.42 37.45
N ASN A 455 2.53 2.08 37.47
CA ASN A 455 3.54 1.16 37.98
C ASN A 455 3.71 -0.01 37.01
N PRO A 456 4.45 0.19 35.90
CA PRO A 456 4.57 -0.84 34.88
C PRO A 456 5.35 -2.04 35.41
N PRO A 457 4.90 -3.27 35.16
CA PRO A 457 5.71 -4.45 35.44
C PRO A 457 6.98 -4.41 34.59
N LYS A 458 8.03 -5.10 35.06
CA LYS A 458 9.27 -5.30 34.29
C LYS A 458 8.92 -5.82 32.87
N GLU A 459 9.45 -5.18 31.84
CA GLU A 459 9.23 -5.61 30.45
C GLU A 459 9.78 -7.02 30.25
N ILE A 460 9.04 -7.82 29.48
CA ILE A 460 9.49 -9.17 29.10
C ILE A 460 10.65 -9.03 28.12
N GLN A 461 11.76 -9.69 28.45
CA GLN A 461 13.00 -9.62 27.68
C GLN A 461 12.91 -10.41 26.36
N MET A 462 13.88 -10.24 25.48
CA MET A 462 13.92 -10.93 24.19
C MET A 462 14.26 -12.43 24.31
N ALA A 463 14.88 -12.84 25.41
CA ALA A 463 15.35 -14.21 25.66
C ALA A 463 14.92 -14.67 27.06
N LEU A 464 15.33 -15.90 27.42
CA LEU A 464 15.03 -16.49 28.72
C LEU A 464 15.48 -15.58 29.87
N ASP A 465 14.52 -15.14 30.68
CA ASP A 465 14.76 -14.36 31.91
C ASP A 465 14.61 -15.29 33.13
N LEU A 466 15.75 -15.62 33.73
CA LEU A 466 15.80 -16.49 34.93
C LEU A 466 15.27 -15.79 36.19
N GLU A 467 15.30 -14.46 36.20
CA GLU A 467 14.83 -13.64 37.33
C GLU A 467 13.31 -13.34 37.25
N ASN A 468 12.66 -13.79 36.20
CA ASN A 468 11.23 -13.59 36.03
C ASN A 468 10.42 -14.51 36.94
N LYS A 469 9.79 -13.92 37.97
CA LYS A 469 8.95 -14.64 38.96
C LYS A 469 7.48 -14.69 38.64
N ASN A 470 7.06 -14.23 37.44
CA ASN A 470 5.64 -14.32 37.05
C ASN A 470 5.23 -15.79 36.96
N GLN A 471 4.17 -16.16 37.68
CA GLN A 471 3.72 -17.53 37.81
C GLN A 471 3.33 -18.19 36.47
N ALA A 472 2.68 -17.46 35.59
CA ALA A 472 2.30 -17.97 34.30
C ALA A 472 3.55 -18.19 33.38
N TYR A 473 4.52 -17.28 33.42
CA TYR A 473 5.78 -17.44 32.71
C TYR A 473 6.56 -18.68 33.23
N LEU A 474 6.62 -18.86 34.54
CA LEU A 474 7.24 -20.04 35.16
C LEU A 474 6.53 -21.35 34.78
N CYS A 475 5.18 -21.36 34.75
CA CYS A 475 4.42 -22.51 34.26
C CYS A 475 4.76 -22.85 32.80
N GLY A 476 4.93 -21.83 31.95
CA GLY A 476 5.36 -22.01 30.56
C GLY A 476 6.74 -22.64 30.45
N ARG A 477 7.71 -22.15 31.25
CA ARG A 477 9.05 -22.73 31.35
C ARG A 477 9.02 -24.20 31.82
N LEU A 478 8.26 -24.46 32.89
CA LEU A 478 8.08 -25.81 33.42
C LEU A 478 7.53 -26.76 32.35
N PHE A 479 6.53 -26.32 31.61
CA PHE A 479 5.93 -27.13 30.56
C PHE A 479 6.92 -27.46 29.43
N ALA A 480 7.79 -26.53 29.03
CA ALA A 480 8.84 -26.76 28.02
C ALA A 480 9.87 -27.80 28.49
N ILE A 481 10.27 -27.73 29.77
CA ILE A 481 11.21 -28.70 30.34
C ILE A 481 10.60 -30.10 30.36
N LEU A 482 9.34 -30.24 30.81
CA LEU A 482 8.63 -31.52 30.85
C LEU A 482 8.43 -32.12 29.45
N GLU A 483 8.14 -31.30 28.45
CA GLU A 483 8.08 -31.74 27.05
C GLU A 483 9.44 -32.25 26.55
N LYS A 484 10.52 -31.51 26.85
CA LYS A 484 11.88 -31.93 26.46
C LYS A 484 12.30 -33.24 27.11
N ILE A 485 12.00 -33.41 28.39
CA ILE A 485 12.25 -34.67 29.11
C ILE A 485 11.53 -35.84 28.42
N GLN A 486 10.23 -35.66 28.04
CA GLN A 486 9.51 -36.70 27.31
C GLN A 486 10.13 -36.97 25.93
N SER A 487 10.44 -35.92 25.18
CA SER A 487 11.01 -36.05 23.84
C SER A 487 12.35 -36.80 23.84
N ASP A 488 13.18 -36.56 24.86
CA ASP A 488 14.47 -37.22 24.98
C ASP A 488 14.36 -38.67 25.53
N ALA A 489 13.37 -38.91 26.38
CA ALA A 489 13.14 -40.27 26.95
C ALA A 489 12.41 -41.20 25.97
N ILE A 490 11.63 -40.67 25.06
CA ILE A 490 10.81 -41.42 24.10
C ILE A 490 10.89 -40.72 22.74
N PRO A 491 12.01 -40.86 22.02
CA PRO A 491 12.12 -40.30 20.67
C PRO A 491 11.06 -40.91 19.74
N GLY A 492 10.37 -40.09 18.93
CA GLY A 492 9.34 -40.55 18.00
C GLY A 492 8.02 -40.95 18.62
N ALA A 493 7.72 -40.50 19.85
CA ALA A 493 6.42 -40.74 20.49
C ALA A 493 5.26 -40.32 19.60
N ASN A 494 4.25 -41.18 19.43
CA ASN A 494 3.05 -40.93 18.59
C ASN A 494 2.22 -39.73 19.07
N SER A 495 2.37 -39.29 20.31
CA SER A 495 1.68 -38.12 20.84
C SER A 495 2.50 -37.50 21.97
N THR A 496 2.77 -36.22 21.83
CA THR A 496 3.59 -35.46 22.78
C THR A 496 2.76 -34.86 23.92
N ILE A 497 3.43 -34.50 25.03
CA ILE A 497 2.81 -33.70 26.10
C ILE A 497 2.16 -32.43 25.55
N LYS A 498 2.83 -31.78 24.61
CA LYS A 498 2.31 -30.58 23.95
C LYS A 498 0.96 -30.80 23.25
N GLU A 499 0.85 -31.86 22.46
CA GLU A 499 -0.38 -32.17 21.73
C GLU A 499 -1.57 -32.47 22.63
N ARG A 500 -1.31 -33.11 23.77
CA ARG A 500 -2.38 -33.54 24.69
C ARG A 500 -2.72 -32.50 25.75
N TYR A 501 -1.76 -31.79 26.28
CA TYR A 501 -1.94 -31.02 27.49
C TYR A 501 -1.72 -29.51 27.36
N TYR A 502 -1.19 -29.00 26.24
CA TYR A 502 -0.89 -27.58 26.10
C TYR A 502 -2.12 -26.69 26.36
N GLY A 503 -3.27 -27.06 25.82
CA GLY A 503 -4.51 -26.30 25.99
C GLY A 503 -4.89 -26.13 27.47
N ALA A 504 -4.92 -27.22 28.22
CA ALA A 504 -5.25 -27.22 29.64
C ALA A 504 -4.14 -26.61 30.49
N ALA A 505 -2.86 -26.92 30.21
CA ALA A 505 -1.71 -26.36 30.94
C ALA A 505 -1.64 -24.83 30.81
N SER A 506 -2.01 -24.27 29.65
CA SER A 506 -2.02 -22.83 29.39
C SER A 506 -3.27 -22.11 29.89
N THR A 507 -4.28 -22.81 30.36
CA THR A 507 -5.52 -22.22 30.88
C THR A 507 -5.79 -22.52 32.35
N THR A 508 -5.59 -23.76 32.76
CA THR A 508 -5.86 -24.30 34.11
C THR A 508 -4.69 -25.14 34.62
N PRO A 509 -3.52 -24.52 34.93
CA PRO A 509 -2.30 -25.22 35.27
C PRO A 509 -2.48 -26.28 36.36
N THR A 510 -3.19 -25.96 37.44
CA THR A 510 -3.43 -26.84 38.58
C THR A 510 -3.96 -28.21 38.18
N THR A 511 -4.77 -28.30 37.12
CA THR A 511 -5.41 -29.56 36.71
C THR A 511 -4.45 -30.52 35.99
N VAL A 512 -3.31 -30.04 35.51
CA VAL A 512 -2.46 -30.78 34.59
C VAL A 512 -1.06 -31.05 35.14
N PHE A 513 -0.45 -30.05 35.78
CA PHE A 513 0.98 -30.16 36.17
C PHE A 513 1.28 -31.27 37.17
N GLY A 514 0.37 -31.58 38.10
CA GLY A 514 0.56 -32.70 39.01
C GLY A 514 0.80 -34.04 38.29
N ARG A 515 -0.05 -34.30 37.26
CA ARG A 515 0.09 -35.49 36.40
C ARG A 515 1.36 -35.45 35.55
N LEU A 516 1.70 -34.29 34.99
CA LEU A 516 2.91 -34.16 34.16
C LEU A 516 4.17 -34.35 34.96
N LEU A 517 4.25 -33.84 36.17
CA LEU A 517 5.36 -34.06 37.10
C LEU A 517 5.50 -35.53 37.54
N SER A 518 4.38 -36.22 37.75
CA SER A 518 4.40 -37.67 38.02
C SER A 518 4.93 -38.46 36.83
N LEU A 519 4.48 -38.13 35.60
CA LEU A 519 4.96 -38.76 34.35
C LEU A 519 6.46 -38.49 34.12
N SER A 520 6.96 -37.30 34.46
CA SER A 520 8.37 -36.95 34.25
C SER A 520 9.31 -37.84 35.07
N ARG A 521 8.93 -38.31 36.26
CA ARG A 521 9.72 -39.25 37.06
C ARG A 521 9.97 -40.55 36.30
N HIS A 522 9.00 -41.10 35.63
CA HIS A 522 9.14 -42.30 34.79
C HIS A 522 10.04 -42.06 33.56
N HIS A 523 10.03 -40.84 33.03
CA HIS A 523 10.90 -40.47 31.92
C HIS A 523 12.35 -40.30 32.38
N LEU A 524 12.57 -39.61 33.51
CA LEU A 524 13.90 -39.40 34.09
C LEU A 524 14.60 -40.71 34.43
N ALA A 525 13.87 -41.71 34.92
CA ALA A 525 14.40 -43.06 35.23
C ALA A 525 14.98 -43.79 33.99
N LYS A 526 14.72 -43.32 32.76
CA LYS A 526 15.28 -43.89 31.53
C LYS A 526 16.65 -43.30 31.15
N PHE A 527 17.06 -42.21 31.78
CA PHE A 527 18.33 -41.54 31.48
C PHE A 527 19.47 -42.08 32.33
N ASP A 528 20.69 -41.85 31.85
CA ASP A 528 21.87 -41.97 32.71
C ASP A 528 21.83 -40.93 33.84
N THR A 529 22.65 -41.18 34.89
CA THR A 529 22.68 -40.34 36.09
C THR A 529 22.99 -38.87 35.77
N GLY A 530 23.90 -38.59 34.84
CA GLY A 530 24.29 -37.21 34.48
C GLY A 530 23.16 -36.42 33.86
N LYS A 531 22.45 -37.02 32.89
CA LYS A 531 21.32 -36.42 32.20
C LYS A 531 20.11 -36.28 33.14
N SER A 532 19.85 -37.25 33.99
CA SER A 532 18.78 -37.16 35.01
C SER A 532 19.04 -35.99 35.96
N VAL A 533 20.23 -35.89 36.56
CA VAL A 533 20.61 -34.79 37.46
C VAL A 533 20.52 -33.42 36.74
N TYR A 534 20.90 -33.33 35.48
CA TYR A 534 20.76 -32.09 34.70
C TYR A 534 19.30 -31.63 34.65
N TYR A 535 18.38 -32.51 34.28
CA TYR A 535 16.94 -32.15 34.18
C TYR A 535 16.32 -31.90 35.56
N GLU A 536 16.71 -32.63 36.59
CA GLU A 536 16.26 -32.38 37.95
C GLU A 536 16.65 -30.99 38.47
N LYS A 537 17.91 -30.57 38.26
CA LYS A 537 18.36 -29.21 38.57
C LYS A 537 17.58 -28.15 37.79
N LEU A 538 17.28 -28.42 36.53
CA LEU A 538 16.51 -27.50 35.69
C LEU A 538 15.05 -27.38 36.16
N LEU A 539 14.41 -28.50 36.53
CA LEU A 539 13.07 -28.51 37.14
C LEU A 539 13.08 -27.76 38.47
N GLN A 540 14.08 -28.02 39.33
CA GLN A 540 14.24 -27.36 40.62
C GLN A 540 14.35 -25.83 40.44
N SER A 541 15.16 -25.35 39.48
CA SER A 541 15.36 -23.92 39.23
C SER A 541 14.04 -23.17 38.92
N VAL A 542 13.06 -23.85 38.37
CA VAL A 542 11.73 -23.26 38.08
C VAL A 542 10.79 -23.44 39.26
N ILE A 543 10.73 -24.67 39.83
CA ILE A 543 9.77 -25.01 40.89
C ILE A 543 10.02 -24.19 42.15
N THR A 544 11.28 -23.92 42.51
CA THR A 544 11.64 -23.10 43.67
C THR A 544 11.09 -21.67 43.61
N ASN A 545 10.84 -21.15 42.42
CA ASN A 545 10.29 -19.82 42.20
C ASN A 545 8.74 -19.79 42.04
N LEU A 546 8.07 -20.95 42.13
CA LEU A 546 6.62 -21.01 42.16
C LEU A 546 6.09 -20.54 43.52
N ASP A 547 4.88 -19.95 43.50
CA ASP A 547 4.23 -19.45 44.71
C ASP A 547 3.98 -20.59 45.72
N SER A 548 4.16 -20.30 47.00
CA SER A 548 3.86 -21.23 48.10
C SER A 548 2.39 -21.65 48.15
N ASN A 549 1.47 -20.83 47.63
CA ASN A 549 0.04 -21.13 47.46
C ASN A 549 -0.24 -22.13 46.35
N GLY A 550 0.78 -22.55 45.60
CA GLY A 550 0.68 -23.52 44.52
C GLY A 550 0.46 -22.91 43.14
N LEU A 551 0.17 -23.76 42.17
CA LEU A 551 -0.02 -23.37 40.79
C LEU A 551 -1.33 -22.57 40.59
N PRO A 552 -1.36 -21.62 39.68
CA PRO A 552 -2.58 -20.86 39.33
C PRO A 552 -3.74 -21.78 38.93
N LYS A 553 -4.94 -21.52 39.48
CA LYS A 553 -6.16 -22.29 39.13
C LYS A 553 -6.57 -22.05 37.68
N TYR A 554 -6.48 -20.81 37.24
CA TYR A 554 -6.76 -20.39 35.84
C TYR A 554 -5.84 -19.25 35.44
N LEU A 555 -5.60 -19.11 34.15
CA LEU A 555 -4.80 -18.06 33.56
C LEU A 555 -5.67 -17.11 32.72
N SER A 556 -5.55 -15.80 32.98
CA SER A 556 -6.13 -14.75 32.14
C SER A 556 -5.51 -14.78 30.74
N MET A 557 -6.06 -14.04 29.77
CA MET A 557 -5.45 -13.95 28.44
C MET A 557 -4.00 -13.41 28.49
N ASP A 558 -3.73 -12.44 29.35
CA ASP A 558 -2.39 -11.90 29.54
C ASP A 558 -1.43 -12.96 30.14
N ASP A 559 -1.94 -13.77 31.07
CA ASP A 559 -1.16 -14.87 31.66
C ASP A 559 -0.96 -16.03 30.69
N GLN A 560 -1.96 -16.35 29.85
CA GLN A 560 -1.78 -17.31 28.76
C GLN A 560 -0.70 -16.85 27.78
N SER A 561 -0.61 -15.54 27.53
CA SER A 561 0.45 -14.95 26.72
C SER A 561 1.82 -15.09 27.38
N ARG A 562 1.92 -14.82 28.71
CA ARG A 562 3.17 -15.03 29.49
C ARG A 562 3.56 -16.51 29.52
N PHE A 563 2.59 -17.42 29.65
CA PHE A 563 2.83 -18.86 29.56
C PHE A 563 3.45 -19.23 28.21
N ALA A 564 2.88 -18.77 27.10
CA ALA A 564 3.37 -19.05 25.77
C ALA A 564 4.79 -18.50 25.54
N ILE A 565 5.09 -17.31 26.06
CA ILE A 565 6.43 -16.70 25.96
C ILE A 565 7.44 -17.49 26.83
N GLY A 566 7.08 -17.83 28.07
CA GLY A 566 7.94 -18.64 28.97
C GLY A 566 8.27 -20.00 28.37
N TYR A 567 7.27 -20.65 27.77
CA TYR A 567 7.47 -21.89 27.01
C TYR A 567 8.46 -21.70 25.85
N TYR A 568 8.23 -20.68 25.03
CA TYR A 568 9.07 -20.41 23.86
C TYR A 568 10.52 -20.11 24.25
N HIS A 569 10.73 -19.22 25.21
CA HIS A 569 12.06 -18.85 25.69
C HIS A 569 12.85 -20.06 26.26
N GLN A 570 12.19 -20.86 27.09
CA GLN A 570 12.83 -22.06 27.69
C GLN A 570 13.13 -23.10 26.60
N ARG A 571 12.25 -23.29 25.65
CA ARG A 571 12.45 -24.20 24.53
C ARG A 571 13.64 -23.76 23.66
N GLU A 572 13.73 -22.52 23.26
CA GLU A 572 14.86 -22.01 22.46
C GLU A 572 16.19 -22.16 23.23
N ASP A 573 16.19 -21.95 24.54
CA ASP A 573 17.38 -22.14 25.37
C ASP A 573 17.82 -23.61 25.43
N LEU A 574 16.88 -24.56 25.55
CA LEU A 574 17.14 -26.00 25.55
C LEU A 574 17.69 -26.53 24.22
N TYR A 575 17.40 -25.87 23.11
CA TYR A 575 17.84 -26.28 21.77
C TYR A 575 19.05 -25.49 21.26
N LYS A 576 19.62 -24.55 22.05
CA LYS A 576 20.88 -23.88 21.69
C LYS A 576 22.01 -24.91 21.63
N THR A 577 22.78 -24.88 20.58
CA THR A 577 24.01 -25.67 20.45
C THR A 577 25.10 -25.09 21.33
N THR A 578 26.09 -25.92 21.74
CA THR A 578 27.21 -25.52 22.58
C THR A 578 28.00 -24.34 22.01
N THR A 579 28.13 -24.28 20.68
CA THR A 579 28.75 -23.17 19.92
C THR A 579 27.97 -21.84 19.97
N ASP A 580 26.67 -21.87 20.26
CA ASP A 580 25.86 -20.66 20.43
C ASP A 580 25.81 -20.17 21.89
N LYS A 581 26.21 -21.00 22.85
CA LYS A 581 26.28 -20.62 24.27
C LYS A 581 27.55 -19.85 24.62
N GLU A 582 28.61 -20.00 23.85
CA GLU A 582 29.91 -19.34 24.10
C GLU A 582 30.03 -17.93 23.48
N LYS A 583 29.01 -17.49 22.72
CA LYS A 583 29.03 -16.19 22.00
C LYS A 583 28.07 -15.13 22.57
N ASN A 584 27.47 -15.39 23.75
CA ASN A 584 26.58 -14.40 24.40
C ASN A 584 27.14 -13.95 25.74
#